data_14c01644203319e2a15c14242c5b2ceb
#
_entry.id   14c01644203319e2a15c14242c5b2ceb
#
_cell.length_a   1.000
_cell.length_b   1.000
_cell.length_c   1.000
_cell.angle_alpha   90.00
_cell.angle_beta   90.00
_cell.angle_gamma   90.00
#
_symmetry.space_group_name_H-M   'P 1'
#
loop_
_entity.id
_entity.type
_entity.pdbx_description
1 polymer ?
#
loop_
_entity_poly.entity_id
_entity_poly.type
_entity_poly.pdbx_seq_one_letter_code
_entity_poly.pdbx_strand_id
1 'polypeptide(L)'
;MKPLEQLRETETWVFDLDNTLYPASCGLMAEVSARMTKFVAERLNLEPQSALVEQKRMFREYGTTLRGLMNDHDVDPTHFMDFVHDVDYGLVEPVPRLNNALRQLPGRKVIFTNASTAHAETVLRNLGIDDLFDGIFDVAAADYIPKPNPKAYEMIVARHNIDPRHAVMLEDIGPNLQPAAQMGMTTVWVRYDTKADPYWAVPDDDSDYIHHETEDL
;
A
#
# COMPACT_ATOMS: atom_id res chain seq x y z
N MET A 1 -13.74 16.41 -9.88
CA MET A 1 -13.40 15.21 -10.67
C MET A 1 -12.49 15.63 -11.82
N LYS A 2 -11.27 15.14 -11.90
CA LYS A 2 -10.37 15.42 -13.03
C LYS A 2 -10.87 14.66 -14.28
N PRO A 3 -10.79 15.24 -15.50
CA PRO A 3 -11.22 14.56 -16.70
C PRO A 3 -10.38 13.29 -16.99
N LEU A 4 -11.03 12.21 -17.44
CA LEU A 4 -10.33 10.96 -17.85
C LEU A 4 -9.31 11.20 -18.99
N GLU A 5 -9.45 12.26 -19.77
CA GLU A 5 -8.49 12.65 -20.78
C GLU A 5 -7.10 12.95 -20.21
N GLN A 6 -7.00 13.44 -18.97
CA GLN A 6 -5.72 13.69 -18.30
C GLN A 6 -4.95 12.39 -18.00
N LEU A 7 -5.62 11.25 -17.90
CA LEU A 7 -4.95 9.96 -17.72
C LEU A 7 -4.12 9.55 -18.95
N ARG A 8 -4.40 10.10 -20.12
CA ARG A 8 -3.62 9.81 -21.34
C ARG A 8 -2.26 10.50 -21.39
N GLU A 9 -2.09 11.56 -20.59
CA GLU A 9 -0.85 12.33 -20.48
C GLU A 9 -0.02 11.89 -19.27
N THR A 10 -0.40 10.77 -18.63
CA THR A 10 0.29 10.24 -17.46
C THR A 10 1.67 9.71 -17.83
N GLU A 11 2.70 10.25 -17.20
CA GLU A 11 4.09 9.82 -17.34
C GLU A 11 4.49 8.79 -16.28
N THR A 12 3.86 8.83 -15.10
CA THR A 12 4.17 7.92 -14.00
C THR A 12 2.90 7.46 -13.29
N TRP A 13 2.75 6.14 -13.16
CA TRP A 13 1.72 5.48 -12.37
C TRP A 13 2.35 4.98 -11.07
N VAL A 14 1.85 5.45 -9.95
CA VAL A 14 2.27 5.05 -8.61
C VAL A 14 1.18 4.13 -8.06
N PHE A 15 1.54 2.87 -7.84
CA PHE A 15 0.62 1.87 -7.32
C PHE A 15 0.98 1.54 -5.87
N ASP A 16 0.00 1.57 -5.00
CA ASP A 16 0.09 0.73 -3.82
C ASP A 16 0.07 -0.74 -4.22
N LEU A 17 0.41 -1.63 -3.30
CA LEU A 17 0.55 -3.06 -3.57
C LEU A 17 -0.62 -3.86 -2.98
N ASP A 18 -0.68 -3.88 -1.64
CA ASP A 18 -1.49 -4.81 -0.86
C ASP A 18 -2.96 -4.38 -0.86
N ASN A 19 -3.87 -5.27 -1.29
CA ASN A 19 -5.28 -5.01 -1.55
C ASN A 19 -5.55 -3.99 -2.68
N THR A 20 -4.50 -3.48 -3.36
CA THR A 20 -4.62 -2.61 -4.54
C THR A 20 -4.41 -3.40 -5.82
N LEU A 21 -3.29 -4.14 -5.99
CA LEU A 21 -3.03 -4.96 -7.19
C LEU A 21 -3.69 -6.35 -7.15
N TYR A 22 -4.25 -6.71 -6.02
CA TYR A 22 -5.02 -7.92 -5.79
C TYR A 22 -6.09 -7.65 -4.73
N PRO A 23 -7.25 -8.33 -4.75
CA PRO A 23 -8.32 -8.07 -3.80
C PRO A 23 -8.01 -8.64 -2.40
N ALA A 24 -8.46 -7.96 -1.34
CA ALA A 24 -8.35 -8.42 0.05
C ALA A 24 -8.96 -9.82 0.28
N SER A 25 -9.93 -10.21 -0.57
CA SER A 25 -10.59 -11.52 -0.51
C SER A 25 -9.66 -12.71 -0.80
N CYS A 26 -8.46 -12.49 -1.37
CA CYS A 26 -7.48 -13.57 -1.53
C CYS A 26 -6.92 -14.07 -0.19
N GLY A 27 -7.00 -13.27 0.89
CA GLY A 27 -6.62 -13.67 2.24
C GLY A 27 -5.17 -13.41 2.63
N LEU A 28 -4.29 -12.97 1.72
CA LEU A 28 -2.87 -12.75 2.02
C LEU A 28 -2.68 -11.76 3.18
N MET A 29 -3.36 -10.60 3.13
CA MET A 29 -3.24 -9.59 4.20
C MET A 29 -3.89 -10.03 5.52
N ALA A 30 -4.83 -10.98 5.49
CA ALA A 30 -5.33 -11.60 6.71
C ALA A 30 -4.26 -12.46 7.40
N GLU A 31 -3.47 -13.22 6.64
CA GLU A 31 -2.32 -13.96 7.18
C GLU A 31 -1.24 -13.02 7.71
N VAL A 32 -0.85 -11.99 6.95
CA VAL A 32 0.12 -10.97 7.41
C VAL A 32 -0.36 -10.33 8.72
N SER A 33 -1.64 -9.96 8.82
CA SER A 33 -2.22 -9.39 10.05
C SER A 33 -2.18 -10.36 11.22
N ALA A 34 -2.47 -11.63 10.99
CA ALA A 34 -2.38 -12.67 12.04
C ALA A 34 -0.92 -12.83 12.54
N ARG A 35 0.06 -12.79 11.65
CA ARG A 35 1.47 -12.82 12.01
C ARG A 35 1.93 -11.57 12.74
N MET A 36 1.43 -10.39 12.36
CA MET A 36 1.65 -9.15 13.13
C MET A 36 1.15 -9.30 14.57
N THR A 37 -0.09 -9.80 14.75
CA THR A 37 -0.65 -10.05 16.09
C THR A 37 0.21 -11.02 16.90
N LYS A 38 0.69 -12.10 16.24
CA LYS A 38 1.58 -13.07 16.87
C LYS A 38 2.90 -12.43 17.30
N PHE A 39 3.53 -11.65 16.43
CA PHE A 39 4.77 -10.92 16.75
C PHE A 39 4.59 -9.99 17.95
N VAL A 40 3.50 -9.21 17.98
CA VAL A 40 3.17 -8.32 19.10
C VAL A 40 2.96 -9.11 20.39
N ALA A 41 2.24 -10.25 20.33
CA ALA A 41 2.02 -11.13 21.47
C ALA A 41 3.34 -11.64 22.08
N GLU A 42 4.23 -12.16 21.23
CA GLU A 42 5.53 -12.69 21.65
C GLU A 42 6.45 -11.57 22.17
N ARG A 43 6.53 -10.44 21.47
CA ARG A 43 7.43 -9.33 21.81
C ARG A 43 7.04 -8.64 23.12
N LEU A 44 5.73 -8.49 23.38
CA LEU A 44 5.19 -7.77 24.53
C LEU A 44 4.70 -8.69 25.64
N ASN A 45 4.82 -10.01 25.46
CA ASN A 45 4.33 -11.03 26.39
C ASN A 45 2.84 -10.80 26.73
N LEU A 46 2.02 -10.66 25.67
CA LEU A 46 0.58 -10.43 25.77
C LEU A 46 -0.21 -11.66 25.30
N GLU A 47 -1.39 -11.84 25.89
CA GLU A 47 -2.38 -12.78 25.36
C GLU A 47 -2.82 -12.32 23.94
N PRO A 48 -3.19 -13.24 23.02
CA PRO A 48 -3.48 -12.91 21.62
C PRO A 48 -4.53 -11.80 21.44
N GLN A 49 -5.58 -11.79 22.27
CA GLN A 49 -6.61 -10.75 22.19
C GLN A 49 -6.08 -9.37 22.56
N SER A 50 -5.24 -9.28 23.59
CA SER A 50 -4.59 -8.02 24.00
C SER A 50 -3.56 -7.56 22.96
N ALA A 51 -2.84 -8.48 22.36
CA ALA A 51 -1.90 -8.20 21.27
C ALA A 51 -2.60 -7.61 20.03
N LEU A 52 -3.76 -8.13 19.66
CA LEU A 52 -4.57 -7.58 18.57
C LEU A 52 -5.05 -6.15 18.88
N VAL A 53 -5.45 -5.88 20.11
CA VAL A 53 -5.84 -4.52 20.52
C VAL A 53 -4.65 -3.57 20.43
N GLU A 54 -3.48 -4.01 20.88
CA GLU A 54 -2.25 -3.22 20.85
C GLU A 54 -1.75 -2.99 19.41
N GLN A 55 -1.79 -4.02 18.56
CA GLN A 55 -1.51 -3.88 17.12
C GLN A 55 -2.38 -2.79 16.49
N LYS A 56 -3.69 -2.83 16.74
CA LYS A 56 -4.62 -1.82 16.21
C LYS A 56 -4.41 -0.43 16.80
N ARG A 57 -3.98 -0.32 18.08
CA ARG A 57 -3.58 0.94 18.69
C ARG A 57 -2.39 1.55 17.95
N MET A 58 -1.31 0.76 17.78
CA MET A 58 -0.11 1.20 17.08
C MET A 58 -0.41 1.65 15.64
N PHE A 59 -1.22 0.89 14.90
CA PHE A 59 -1.63 1.27 13.56
C PHE A 59 -2.34 2.64 13.54
N ARG A 60 -3.28 2.88 14.45
CA ARG A 60 -4.03 4.15 14.52
C ARG A 60 -3.16 5.33 14.94
N GLU A 61 -2.22 5.11 15.87
CA GLU A 61 -1.41 6.18 16.47
C GLU A 61 -0.20 6.53 15.61
N TYR A 62 0.43 5.54 14.99
CA TYR A 62 1.70 5.70 14.27
C TYR A 62 1.60 5.44 12.76
N GLY A 63 0.42 5.10 12.24
CA GLY A 63 0.18 4.77 10.83
C GLY A 63 0.49 3.32 10.46
N THR A 64 1.41 2.65 11.16
CA THR A 64 1.67 1.21 11.04
C THR A 64 2.02 0.58 12.39
N THR A 65 1.76 -0.72 12.52
CA THR A 65 2.20 -1.52 13.69
C THR A 65 3.72 -1.47 13.86
N LEU A 66 4.47 -1.58 12.74
CA LEU A 66 5.93 -1.50 12.76
C LEU A 66 6.42 -0.18 13.37
N ARG A 67 5.87 0.95 12.93
CA ARG A 67 6.30 2.26 13.44
C ARG A 67 6.05 2.39 14.95
N GLY A 68 4.93 1.85 15.44
CA GLY A 68 4.65 1.79 16.88
C GLY A 68 5.66 0.92 17.63
N LEU A 69 5.95 -0.28 17.10
CA LEU A 69 6.94 -1.18 17.70
C LEU A 69 8.36 -0.58 17.73
N MET A 70 8.76 0.14 16.68
CA MET A 70 10.05 0.85 16.66
C MET A 70 10.11 1.97 17.70
N ASN A 71 9.05 2.78 17.80
CA ASN A 71 9.04 3.93 18.70
C ASN A 71 8.92 3.54 20.17
N ASP A 72 8.03 2.58 20.50
CA ASP A 72 7.66 2.26 21.89
C ASP A 72 8.48 1.10 22.47
N HIS A 73 9.05 0.22 21.59
CA HIS A 73 9.59 -1.07 22.03
C HIS A 73 10.96 -1.42 21.42
N ASP A 74 11.60 -0.48 20.71
CA ASP A 74 12.93 -0.64 20.11
C ASP A 74 13.06 -1.94 19.29
N VAL A 75 12.07 -2.22 18.44
CA VAL A 75 12.03 -3.41 17.59
C VAL A 75 12.84 -3.14 16.32
N ASP A 76 13.70 -4.10 15.96
CA ASP A 76 14.39 -4.09 14.67
C ASP A 76 13.37 -4.27 13.53
N PRO A 77 13.28 -3.31 12.61
CA PRO A 77 12.30 -3.35 11.53
C PRO A 77 12.51 -4.52 10.55
N THR A 78 13.76 -4.91 10.30
CA THR A 78 14.06 -6.04 9.40
C THR A 78 13.52 -7.33 9.97
N HIS A 79 13.78 -7.59 11.26
CA HIS A 79 13.26 -8.78 11.94
C HIS A 79 11.73 -8.83 11.94
N PHE A 80 11.06 -7.68 12.15
CA PHE A 80 9.60 -7.62 12.07
C PHE A 80 9.11 -7.95 10.67
N MET A 81 9.68 -7.33 9.63
CA MET A 81 9.26 -7.53 8.24
C MET A 81 9.48 -8.97 7.79
N ASP A 82 10.61 -9.57 8.10
CA ASP A 82 10.89 -10.98 7.77
C ASP A 82 9.88 -11.91 8.44
N PHE A 83 9.53 -11.63 9.70
CA PHE A 83 8.57 -12.44 10.44
C PHE A 83 7.16 -12.34 9.87
N VAL A 84 6.66 -11.13 9.59
CA VAL A 84 5.26 -10.94 9.18
C VAL A 84 5.01 -11.32 7.72
N HIS A 85 6.03 -11.30 6.88
CA HIS A 85 5.95 -11.67 5.47
C HIS A 85 6.32 -13.15 5.18
N ASP A 86 6.54 -13.96 6.21
CA ASP A 86 6.66 -15.42 6.08
C ASP A 86 5.26 -16.06 6.00
N VAL A 87 4.58 -15.89 4.87
CA VAL A 87 3.18 -16.26 4.58
C VAL A 87 3.07 -17.10 3.32
N ASP A 88 1.91 -17.69 3.07
CA ASP A 88 1.63 -18.42 1.84
C ASP A 88 1.28 -17.47 0.68
N TYR A 89 2.26 -17.16 -0.14
CA TYR A 89 2.06 -16.34 -1.35
C TYR A 89 1.27 -17.05 -2.46
N GLY A 90 1.02 -18.36 -2.35
CA GLY A 90 0.14 -19.10 -3.26
C GLY A 90 -1.32 -18.62 -3.23
N LEU A 91 -1.70 -17.83 -2.22
CA LEU A 91 -3.00 -17.16 -2.13
C LEU A 91 -3.19 -16.06 -3.20
N VAL A 92 -2.09 -15.54 -3.75
CA VAL A 92 -2.12 -14.52 -4.81
C VAL A 92 -1.94 -15.21 -6.15
N GLU A 93 -3.01 -15.29 -6.92
CA GLU A 93 -3.02 -15.96 -8.22
C GLU A 93 -2.76 -14.96 -9.37
N PRO A 94 -2.16 -15.41 -10.49
CA PRO A 94 -1.98 -14.56 -11.67
C PRO A 94 -3.33 -14.04 -12.21
N VAL A 95 -3.38 -12.75 -12.54
CA VAL A 95 -4.55 -12.10 -13.14
C VAL A 95 -4.21 -11.63 -14.56
N PRO A 96 -4.46 -12.44 -15.62
CA PRO A 96 -4.09 -12.09 -17.00
C PRO A 96 -4.70 -10.78 -17.49
N ARG A 97 -5.88 -10.40 -16.99
CA ARG A 97 -6.54 -9.14 -17.33
C ARG A 97 -5.76 -7.95 -16.77
N LEU A 98 -5.31 -8.02 -15.51
CA LEU A 98 -4.47 -6.98 -14.90
C LEU A 98 -3.15 -6.82 -15.67
N ASN A 99 -2.47 -7.94 -16.01
CA ASN A 99 -1.25 -7.90 -16.82
C ASN A 99 -1.48 -7.18 -18.15
N ASN A 100 -2.56 -7.53 -18.87
CA ASN A 100 -2.89 -6.89 -20.14
C ASN A 100 -3.21 -5.39 -19.98
N ALA A 101 -3.93 -5.01 -18.93
CA ALA A 101 -4.25 -3.62 -18.64
C ALA A 101 -3.00 -2.80 -18.33
N LEU A 102 -2.13 -3.30 -17.45
CA LEU A 102 -0.88 -2.63 -17.08
C LEU A 102 0.06 -2.44 -18.28
N ARG A 103 0.12 -3.40 -19.22
CA ARG A 103 0.91 -3.27 -20.46
C ARG A 103 0.41 -2.17 -21.38
N GLN A 104 -0.88 -1.83 -21.33
CA GLN A 104 -1.47 -0.76 -22.13
C GLN A 104 -1.31 0.63 -21.53
N LEU A 105 -1.00 0.75 -20.24
CA LEU A 105 -0.77 2.03 -19.60
C LEU A 105 0.54 2.65 -20.12
N PRO A 106 0.50 3.90 -20.61
CA PRO A 106 1.72 4.61 -21.02
C PRO A 106 2.58 4.97 -19.83
N GLY A 107 3.84 5.28 -20.05
CA GLY A 107 4.76 5.78 -19.04
C GLY A 107 5.26 4.71 -18.07
N ARG A 108 5.92 5.17 -17.01
CA ARG A 108 6.55 4.34 -15.99
C ARG A 108 5.54 3.88 -14.92
N LYS A 109 5.83 2.76 -14.29
CA LYS A 109 5.03 2.20 -13.20
C LYS A 109 5.93 1.95 -11.99
N VAL A 110 5.56 2.47 -10.83
CA VAL A 110 6.33 2.37 -9.58
C VAL A 110 5.42 1.86 -8.48
N ILE A 111 5.90 0.91 -7.69
CA ILE A 111 5.24 0.49 -6.45
C ILE A 111 5.60 1.44 -5.32
N PHE A 112 4.60 1.83 -4.53
CA PHE A 112 4.76 2.60 -3.29
C PHE A 112 4.04 1.89 -2.15
N THR A 113 4.76 1.13 -1.34
CA THR A 113 4.17 0.26 -0.32
C THR A 113 4.71 0.54 1.08
N ASN A 114 3.87 0.26 2.11
CA ASN A 114 4.29 0.19 3.51
C ASN A 114 4.87 -1.18 3.90
N ALA A 115 4.92 -2.13 2.96
CA ALA A 115 5.56 -3.43 3.10
C ALA A 115 7.06 -3.38 2.75
N SER A 116 7.74 -4.53 2.75
CA SER A 116 9.14 -4.64 2.32
C SER A 116 9.26 -4.91 0.81
N THR A 117 10.42 -4.57 0.23
CA THR A 117 10.75 -4.90 -1.16
C THR A 117 10.64 -6.40 -1.45
N ALA A 118 11.12 -7.26 -0.55
CA ALA A 118 11.06 -8.72 -0.74
C ALA A 118 9.61 -9.24 -0.82
N HIS A 119 8.71 -8.71 0.00
CA HIS A 119 7.28 -8.99 -0.08
C HIS A 119 6.71 -8.53 -1.43
N ALA A 120 6.97 -7.28 -1.81
CA ALA A 120 6.48 -6.72 -3.05
C ALA A 120 6.93 -7.50 -4.29
N GLU A 121 8.22 -7.84 -4.38
CA GLU A 121 8.75 -8.66 -5.47
C GLU A 121 8.08 -10.04 -5.56
N THR A 122 7.79 -10.66 -4.41
CA THR A 122 7.15 -11.98 -4.38
C THR A 122 5.69 -11.90 -4.82
N VAL A 123 4.96 -10.89 -4.38
CA VAL A 123 3.58 -10.63 -4.82
C VAL A 123 3.53 -10.36 -6.33
N LEU A 124 4.39 -9.48 -6.85
CA LEU A 124 4.44 -9.14 -8.27
C LEU A 124 4.76 -10.36 -9.15
N ARG A 125 5.68 -11.24 -8.71
CA ARG A 125 5.97 -12.51 -9.41
C ARG A 125 4.78 -13.45 -9.44
N ASN A 126 4.06 -13.60 -8.32
CA ASN A 126 2.88 -14.46 -8.27
C ASN A 126 1.75 -13.91 -9.15
N LEU A 127 1.58 -12.60 -9.23
CA LEU A 127 0.64 -11.94 -10.15
C LEU A 127 1.09 -12.06 -11.63
N GLY A 128 2.34 -12.38 -11.91
CA GLY A 128 2.90 -12.43 -13.27
C GLY A 128 3.05 -11.06 -13.91
N ILE A 129 3.41 -10.04 -13.13
CA ILE A 129 3.53 -8.63 -13.54
C ILE A 129 4.84 -7.96 -13.09
N ASP A 130 5.79 -8.74 -12.58
CA ASP A 130 7.06 -8.23 -12.05
C ASP A 130 7.92 -7.50 -13.10
N ASP A 131 7.79 -7.87 -14.38
CA ASP A 131 8.47 -7.22 -15.50
C ASP A 131 7.85 -5.87 -15.93
N LEU A 132 6.74 -5.45 -15.31
CA LEU A 132 6.00 -4.25 -15.70
C LEU A 132 6.30 -3.03 -14.84
N PHE A 133 7.04 -3.17 -13.76
CA PHE A 133 7.34 -2.08 -12.83
C PHE A 133 8.79 -1.64 -12.93
N ASP A 134 8.99 -0.33 -13.01
CA ASP A 134 10.32 0.30 -13.12
C ASP A 134 11.02 0.46 -11.77
N GLY A 135 10.31 0.20 -10.66
CA GLY A 135 10.89 0.25 -9.33
C GLY A 135 9.89 0.03 -8.22
N ILE A 136 10.43 -0.27 -7.04
CA ILE A 136 9.71 -0.42 -5.79
C ILE A 136 10.25 0.60 -4.80
N PHE A 137 9.36 1.39 -4.21
CA PHE A 137 9.64 2.27 -3.09
C PHE A 137 8.90 1.73 -1.86
N ASP A 138 9.65 1.07 -1.00
CA ASP A 138 9.16 0.38 0.18
C ASP A 138 9.28 1.24 1.45
N VAL A 139 8.82 0.71 2.57
CA VAL A 139 8.86 1.43 3.86
C VAL A 139 10.29 1.73 4.33
N ALA A 140 11.28 0.88 3.99
CA ALA A 140 12.66 1.11 4.35
C ALA A 140 13.27 2.26 3.54
N ALA A 141 12.94 2.36 2.23
CA ALA A 141 13.31 3.50 1.39
C ALA A 141 12.71 4.82 1.88
N ALA A 142 11.60 4.77 2.62
CA ALA A 142 10.96 5.91 3.28
C ALA A 142 11.47 6.16 4.72
N ASP A 143 12.61 5.61 5.14
CA ASP A 143 13.12 5.69 6.52
C ASP A 143 12.09 5.21 7.55
N TYR A 144 11.29 4.21 7.20
CA TYR A 144 10.18 3.68 8.00
C TYR A 144 9.11 4.74 8.35
N ILE A 145 9.00 5.78 7.54
CA ILE A 145 7.92 6.76 7.62
C ILE A 145 6.78 6.26 6.73
N PRO A 146 5.64 5.79 7.31
CA PRO A 146 4.60 5.16 6.51
C PRO A 146 3.71 6.16 5.78
N LYS A 147 3.01 5.73 4.75
CA LYS A 147 1.80 6.38 4.26
C LYS A 147 0.77 6.48 5.41
N PRO A 148 0.00 7.55 5.54
CA PRO A 148 -0.10 8.74 4.66
C PRO A 148 0.82 9.92 5.05
N ASN A 149 1.95 9.71 5.70
CA ASN A 149 2.81 10.83 6.08
C ASN A 149 3.36 11.55 4.82
N PRO A 150 3.16 12.87 4.65
CA PRO A 150 3.58 13.62 3.45
C PRO A 150 5.06 13.46 3.10
N LYS A 151 5.93 13.30 4.11
CA LYS A 151 7.37 13.12 3.89
C LYS A 151 7.69 11.86 3.05
N ALA A 152 6.96 10.76 3.23
CA ALA A 152 7.14 9.55 2.41
C ALA A 152 6.83 9.82 0.93
N TYR A 153 5.85 10.69 0.65
CA TYR A 153 5.49 11.09 -0.73
C TYR A 153 6.55 12.02 -1.34
N GLU A 154 7.09 12.96 -0.58
CA GLU A 154 8.22 13.78 -1.02
C GLU A 154 9.43 12.91 -1.38
N MET A 155 9.70 11.87 -0.58
CA MET A 155 10.83 10.97 -0.80
C MET A 155 10.66 10.11 -2.06
N ILE A 156 9.49 9.51 -2.32
CA ILE A 156 9.27 8.75 -3.56
C ILE A 156 9.33 9.66 -4.79
N VAL A 157 8.75 10.85 -4.73
CA VAL A 157 8.79 11.85 -5.80
C VAL A 157 10.24 12.21 -6.15
N ALA A 158 11.05 12.50 -5.15
CA ALA A 158 12.47 12.81 -5.36
C ALA A 158 13.26 11.59 -5.86
N ARG A 159 13.07 10.41 -5.27
CA ARG A 159 13.80 9.18 -5.59
C ARG A 159 13.58 8.71 -7.03
N HIS A 160 12.34 8.80 -7.51
CA HIS A 160 11.94 8.34 -8.84
C HIS A 160 11.79 9.48 -9.86
N ASN A 161 12.14 10.72 -9.49
CA ASN A 161 12.02 11.91 -10.36
C ASN A 161 10.62 12.01 -10.99
N ILE A 162 9.58 11.98 -10.15
CA ILE A 162 8.18 12.04 -10.58
C ILE A 162 7.75 13.51 -10.68
N ASP A 163 7.11 13.91 -11.81
CA ASP A 163 6.33 15.15 -11.84
C ASP A 163 4.90 14.84 -11.34
N PRO A 164 4.50 15.30 -10.15
CA PRO A 164 3.19 14.97 -9.59
C PRO A 164 2.01 15.38 -10.50
N ARG A 165 2.17 16.42 -11.32
CA ARG A 165 1.11 16.90 -12.24
C ARG A 165 0.84 15.93 -13.39
N HIS A 166 1.81 15.08 -13.73
CA HIS A 166 1.73 14.03 -14.73
C HIS A 166 1.79 12.62 -14.12
N ALA A 167 1.41 12.52 -12.83
CA ALA A 167 1.37 11.26 -12.12
C ALA A 167 -0.04 10.90 -11.65
N VAL A 168 -0.29 9.59 -11.57
CA VAL A 168 -1.52 9.00 -11.03
C VAL A 168 -1.14 8.10 -9.88
N MET A 169 -1.84 8.17 -8.75
CA MET A 169 -1.69 7.23 -7.63
C MET A 169 -2.96 6.39 -7.47
N LEU A 170 -2.77 5.07 -7.35
CA LEU A 170 -3.82 4.08 -7.09
C LEU A 170 -3.60 3.46 -5.71
N GLU A 171 -4.66 3.38 -4.89
CA GLU A 171 -4.56 2.99 -3.49
C GLU A 171 -5.92 2.50 -2.97
N ASP A 172 -5.97 1.48 -2.10
CA ASP A 172 -7.19 0.96 -1.47
C ASP A 172 -7.57 1.72 -0.17
N ILE A 173 -6.60 2.34 0.50
CA ILE A 173 -6.83 3.15 1.71
C ILE A 173 -7.01 4.61 1.31
N GLY A 174 -8.27 5.07 1.25
CA GLY A 174 -8.61 6.43 0.81
C GLY A 174 -7.75 7.55 1.43
N PRO A 175 -7.56 7.61 2.76
CA PRO A 175 -6.69 8.60 3.41
C PRO A 175 -5.25 8.64 2.88
N ASN A 176 -4.72 7.54 2.35
CA ASN A 176 -3.38 7.53 1.74
C ASN A 176 -3.32 8.31 0.41
N LEU A 177 -4.46 8.60 -0.22
CA LEU A 177 -4.49 9.39 -1.45
C LEU A 177 -4.39 10.91 -1.20
N GLN A 178 -4.67 11.36 0.02
CA GLN A 178 -4.69 12.79 0.34
C GLN A 178 -3.35 13.51 0.09
N PRO A 179 -2.19 13.01 0.56
CA PRO A 179 -0.91 13.68 0.30
C PRO A 179 -0.54 13.71 -1.19
N ALA A 180 -0.87 12.64 -1.94
CA ALA A 180 -0.64 12.59 -3.37
C ALA A 180 -1.45 13.68 -4.12
N ALA A 181 -2.74 13.84 -3.77
CA ALA A 181 -3.59 14.89 -4.33
C ALA A 181 -3.07 16.29 -4.00
N GLN A 182 -2.63 16.51 -2.74
CA GLN A 182 -2.04 17.79 -2.32
C GLN A 182 -0.76 18.15 -3.09
N MET A 183 0.00 17.16 -3.53
CA MET A 183 1.15 17.36 -4.41
C MET A 183 0.77 17.59 -5.88
N GLY A 184 -0.49 17.39 -6.26
CA GLY A 184 -1.01 17.59 -7.60
C GLY A 184 -1.22 16.31 -8.43
N MET A 185 -0.97 15.12 -7.87
CA MET A 185 -1.25 13.85 -8.54
C MET A 185 -2.75 13.68 -8.81
N THR A 186 -3.08 12.93 -9.84
CA THR A 186 -4.42 12.36 -9.98
C THR A 186 -4.51 11.12 -9.10
N THR A 187 -5.63 10.96 -8.40
CA THR A 187 -5.82 9.89 -7.43
C THR A 187 -6.97 8.98 -7.86
N VAL A 188 -6.76 7.69 -7.69
CA VAL A 188 -7.75 6.64 -7.97
C VAL A 188 -7.90 5.77 -6.73
N TRP A 189 -9.08 5.76 -6.16
CA TRP A 189 -9.40 4.89 -5.04
C TRP A 189 -9.89 3.53 -5.54
N VAL A 190 -9.17 2.46 -5.17
CA VAL A 190 -9.47 1.09 -5.58
C VAL A 190 -10.30 0.40 -4.50
N ARG A 191 -11.51 -0.08 -4.86
CA ARG A 191 -12.48 -0.65 -3.91
C ARG A 191 -13.08 -1.94 -4.47
N TYR A 192 -12.43 -3.06 -4.27
CA TYR A 192 -12.92 -4.35 -4.78
C TYR A 192 -14.24 -4.81 -4.15
N ASP A 193 -14.51 -4.45 -2.89
CA ASP A 193 -15.75 -4.75 -2.19
C ASP A 193 -16.19 -3.57 -1.31
N THR A 194 -17.02 -2.70 -1.87
CA THR A 194 -17.51 -1.48 -1.21
C THR A 194 -18.31 -1.73 0.08
N LYS A 195 -18.74 -2.98 0.33
CA LYS A 195 -19.47 -3.36 1.55
C LYS A 195 -18.56 -3.79 2.70
N ALA A 196 -17.32 -4.12 2.37
CA ALA A 196 -16.33 -4.65 3.32
C ALA A 196 -15.25 -3.64 3.69
N ASP A 197 -15.28 -2.43 3.13
CA ASP A 197 -14.27 -1.40 3.44
C ASP A 197 -14.23 -1.11 4.94
N PRO A 198 -13.08 -1.29 5.61
CA PRO A 198 -12.98 -0.95 7.00
C PRO A 198 -13.04 0.58 7.17
N TYR A 199 -13.68 1.07 8.24
CA TYR A 199 -13.91 2.50 8.48
C TYR A 199 -12.65 3.39 8.39
N TRP A 200 -11.48 2.83 8.65
CA TRP A 200 -10.20 3.55 8.57
C TRP A 200 -9.63 3.65 7.15
N ALA A 201 -10.14 2.85 6.21
CA ALA A 201 -9.77 2.91 4.79
C ALA A 201 -10.70 3.84 3.99
N VAL A 202 -11.88 4.18 4.53
CA VAL A 202 -12.84 5.07 3.89
C VAL A 202 -12.42 6.52 4.10
N PRO A 203 -12.36 7.35 3.04
CA PRO A 203 -12.11 8.78 3.19
C PRO A 203 -13.29 9.49 3.88
N ASP A 204 -13.04 10.69 4.42
CA ASP A 204 -14.10 11.52 4.96
C ASP A 204 -15.12 11.90 3.87
N ASP A 205 -16.41 12.09 4.24
CA ASP A 205 -17.53 12.33 3.31
C ASP A 205 -17.31 13.53 2.36
N ASP A 206 -16.54 14.55 2.77
CA ASP A 206 -16.23 15.77 2.00
C ASP A 206 -14.85 15.70 1.31
N SER A 207 -14.31 14.51 1.07
CA SER A 207 -12.96 14.36 0.50
C SER A 207 -12.91 14.79 -0.97
N ASP A 208 -12.28 15.91 -1.25
CA ASP A 208 -12.00 16.43 -2.60
C ASP A 208 -10.73 15.81 -3.23
N TYR A 209 -10.01 15.00 -2.45
CA TYR A 209 -8.76 14.37 -2.86
C TYR A 209 -8.94 13.01 -3.56
N ILE A 210 -10.17 12.49 -3.69
CA ILE A 210 -10.49 11.31 -4.50
C ILE A 210 -10.98 11.81 -5.87
N HIS A 211 -10.14 11.64 -6.91
CA HIS A 211 -10.49 12.10 -8.25
C HIS A 211 -11.28 11.07 -9.05
N HIS A 212 -10.98 9.79 -8.84
CA HIS A 212 -11.65 8.65 -9.48
C HIS A 212 -11.79 7.50 -8.49
N GLU A 213 -12.76 6.62 -8.74
CA GLU A 213 -12.94 5.34 -8.04
C GLU A 213 -13.02 4.21 -9.07
N THR A 214 -12.55 3.01 -8.68
CA THR A 214 -12.71 1.79 -9.46
C THR A 214 -12.92 0.59 -8.53
N GLU A 215 -13.78 -0.33 -8.96
CA GLU A 215 -14.00 -1.61 -8.28
C GLU A 215 -13.12 -2.73 -8.89
N ASP A 216 -12.29 -2.39 -9.89
CA ASP A 216 -11.55 -3.36 -10.67
C ASP A 216 -10.35 -2.69 -11.38
N LEU A 217 -9.20 -3.40 -11.41
CA LEU A 217 -7.97 -3.01 -12.10
C LEU A 217 -7.67 -3.92 -13.29
#